data_61e145041cb726ef7bb1621111a205ba
#
_entry.id   61e145041cb726ef7bb1621111a205ba
#
_cell.length_a   1.000
_cell.length_b   1.000
_cell.length_c   1.000
_cell.angle_alpha   90.00
_cell.angle_beta   90.00
_cell.angle_gamma   90.00
#
_symmetry.space_group_name_H-M   'P 1'
#
loop_
_entity.id
_entity.type
_entity.pdbx_description
1 polymer ?
#
loop_
_entity_poly.entity_id
_entity_poly.type
_entity_poly.pdbx_seq_one_letter_code
_entity_poly.pdbx_strand_id
1 'polypeptide(L)'
;MRQFKTTKNITERSNISVNNYLKEVNRYPMATVDEEVTLAQRIRQGGKEADKARKRLVEANLRFVISVANQYHQPNMDLSDLISEGNIGLIKAAELFDETRGFKFISYAVWWIRQSISSAICENGRAIRLPLNQQALLNKYFILMNKTIQKDQREPTPAEFAEFADITEYNASMLIEQNYKTLSMDAPLSEDTDTSVGDLVPSPYRTDDSLDKESLHQDIAAILNHILTAKEREIILRSFGIGCKEEGLEEIGLAFGLSRERVRQIREKALRTIRRSNKIGRLAQYI
;
A
#
# COMPACT_ATOMS: atom_id res chain seq x y z
N MET A 1 -38.07 24.69 2.91
CA MET A 1 -36.60 24.80 3.10
C MET A 1 -36.21 23.97 4.29
N ARG A 2 -35.57 22.79 4.09
CA ARG A 2 -35.04 21.98 5.18
C ARG A 2 -33.65 22.51 5.58
N GLN A 3 -33.53 22.95 6.82
CA GLN A 3 -32.24 23.37 7.38
C GLN A 3 -31.29 22.15 7.44
N PHE A 4 -30.15 22.26 6.77
CA PHE A 4 -29.05 21.32 6.92
C PHE A 4 -28.54 21.39 8.39
N LYS A 5 -28.82 20.37 9.18
CA LYS A 5 -28.15 20.20 10.47
C LYS A 5 -26.72 19.70 10.21
N THR A 6 -25.75 20.58 10.35
CA THR A 6 -24.34 20.18 10.45
C THR A 6 -24.14 19.46 11.78
N THR A 7 -24.10 18.13 11.74
CA THR A 7 -23.61 17.33 12.88
C THR A 7 -22.13 17.63 13.04
N LYS A 8 -21.76 18.34 14.11
CA LYS A 8 -20.37 18.48 14.54
C LYS A 8 -19.91 17.10 15.00
N ASN A 9 -19.08 16.42 14.22
CA ASN A 9 -18.38 15.23 14.66
C ASN A 9 -17.41 15.61 15.79
N ILE A 10 -17.78 15.26 17.01
CA ILE A 10 -17.06 15.59 18.26
C ILE A 10 -15.78 14.75 18.44
N THR A 11 -15.48 13.82 17.54
CA THR A 11 -14.46 12.78 17.71
C THR A 11 -13.18 12.94 16.87
N GLU A 12 -13.00 14.03 16.15
CA GLU A 12 -11.75 14.25 15.43
C GLU A 12 -10.65 14.73 16.36
N ARG A 13 -9.84 13.81 16.88
CA ARG A 13 -8.64 14.11 17.69
C ARG A 13 -7.62 14.98 16.94
N SER A 14 -7.56 14.87 15.61
CA SER A 14 -6.77 15.71 14.71
C SER A 14 -7.11 17.20 14.89
N ASN A 15 -8.38 17.56 15.00
CA ASN A 15 -8.82 18.93 15.19
C ASN A 15 -8.32 19.55 16.52
N ILE A 16 -8.19 18.77 17.60
CA ILE A 16 -7.70 19.25 18.89
C ILE A 16 -6.21 19.56 18.80
N SER A 17 -5.43 18.68 18.18
CA SER A 17 -3.99 18.88 17.99
C SER A 17 -3.71 20.11 17.14
N VAL A 18 -4.38 20.23 15.99
CA VAL A 18 -4.26 21.40 15.11
C VAL A 18 -4.68 22.68 15.83
N ASN A 19 -5.77 22.68 16.61
CA ASN A 19 -6.22 23.85 17.35
C ASN A 19 -5.22 24.29 18.44
N ASN A 20 -4.57 23.36 19.10
CA ASN A 20 -3.52 23.68 20.07
C ASN A 20 -2.29 24.27 19.36
N TYR A 21 -1.89 23.69 18.24
CA TYR A 21 -0.81 24.22 17.41
C TYR A 21 -1.13 25.64 16.91
N LEU A 22 -2.34 25.92 16.44
CA LEU A 22 -2.78 27.27 16.04
C LEU A 22 -2.68 28.28 17.17
N LYS A 23 -3.03 27.89 18.42
CA LYS A 23 -2.90 28.75 19.59
C LYS A 23 -1.42 29.07 19.90
N GLU A 24 -0.53 28.11 19.74
CA GLU A 24 0.91 28.31 19.95
C GLU A 24 1.53 29.19 18.88
N VAL A 25 1.24 28.92 17.61
CA VAL A 25 1.74 29.72 16.49
C VAL A 25 1.31 31.18 16.57
N ASN A 26 0.12 31.47 17.08
CA ASN A 26 -0.38 32.84 17.24
C ASN A 26 0.40 33.66 18.29
N ARG A 27 1.20 33.03 19.16
CA ARG A 27 2.04 33.72 20.15
C ARG A 27 3.28 34.36 19.52
N TYR A 28 3.72 33.86 18.35
CA TYR A 28 4.89 34.39 17.68
C TYR A 28 4.53 35.59 16.79
N PRO A 29 5.13 36.78 17.06
CA PRO A 29 4.90 37.95 16.21
C PRO A 29 5.53 37.74 14.83
N MET A 30 4.89 38.28 13.80
CA MET A 30 5.43 38.27 12.44
C MET A 30 6.68 39.13 12.36
N ALA A 31 7.66 38.71 11.52
CA ALA A 31 8.87 39.49 11.27
C ALA A 31 8.56 40.67 10.32
N THR A 32 9.23 41.80 10.56
CA THR A 32 9.27 42.91 9.61
C THR A 32 10.29 42.62 8.51
N VAL A 33 10.22 43.35 7.37
CA VAL A 33 11.16 43.15 6.26
C VAL A 33 12.60 43.38 6.70
N ASP A 34 12.84 44.40 7.54
CA ASP A 34 14.17 44.71 8.07
C ASP A 34 14.70 43.63 9.01
N GLU A 35 13.79 43.02 9.83
CA GLU A 35 14.12 41.83 10.62
C GLU A 35 14.48 40.62 9.75
N GLU A 36 13.74 40.36 8.65
CA GLU A 36 14.06 39.27 7.73
C GLU A 36 15.47 39.38 7.18
N VAL A 37 15.87 40.59 6.76
CA VAL A 37 17.23 40.88 6.22
C VAL A 37 18.30 40.64 7.30
N THR A 38 18.09 41.17 8.51
CA THR A 38 19.07 41.02 9.61
C THR A 38 19.20 39.57 10.07
N LEU A 39 18.11 38.83 10.10
CA LEU A 39 18.10 37.39 10.41
C LEU A 39 18.82 36.58 9.32
N ALA A 40 18.57 36.87 8.04
CA ALA A 40 19.21 36.18 6.93
C ALA A 40 20.72 36.40 6.94
N GLN A 41 21.20 37.64 7.23
CA GLN A 41 22.63 37.94 7.35
C GLN A 41 23.29 37.13 8.47
N ARG A 42 22.63 37.02 9.64
CA ARG A 42 23.09 36.19 10.77
C ARG A 42 23.13 34.68 10.41
N ILE A 43 22.17 34.20 9.66
CA ILE A 43 22.12 32.78 9.20
C ILE A 43 23.34 32.53 8.30
N ARG A 44 23.68 33.47 7.39
CA ARG A 44 24.84 33.37 6.48
C ARG A 44 26.18 33.39 7.22
N GLN A 45 26.30 34.12 8.36
CA GLN A 45 27.51 34.16 9.16
C GLN A 45 27.85 32.85 9.86
N GLY A 46 26.84 32.00 10.08
CA GLY A 46 26.99 30.69 10.73
C GLY A 46 27.17 30.77 12.25
N GLY A 47 27.34 29.59 12.87
CA GLY A 47 27.54 29.45 14.30
C GLY A 47 26.24 29.39 15.13
N LYS A 48 26.33 29.40 16.47
CA LYS A 48 25.19 29.27 17.37
C LYS A 48 24.13 30.37 17.23
N GLU A 49 24.54 31.55 16.81
CA GLU A 49 23.63 32.68 16.54
C GLU A 49 22.82 32.48 15.26
N ALA A 50 23.39 31.79 14.26
CA ALA A 50 22.67 31.43 13.04
C ALA A 50 21.49 30.48 13.31
N ASP A 51 21.66 29.50 14.22
CA ASP A 51 20.57 28.60 14.61
C ASP A 51 19.42 29.34 15.29
N LYS A 52 19.73 30.31 16.16
CA LYS A 52 18.71 31.14 16.80
C LYS A 52 17.99 32.03 15.77
N ALA A 53 18.74 32.61 14.85
CA ALA A 53 18.19 33.47 13.80
C ALA A 53 17.29 32.66 12.85
N ARG A 54 17.71 31.45 12.46
CA ARG A 54 16.92 30.52 11.64
C ARG A 54 15.62 30.16 12.36
N LYS A 55 15.70 29.77 13.65
CA LYS A 55 14.51 29.45 14.45
C LYS A 55 13.53 30.63 14.50
N ARG A 56 14.02 31.84 14.75
CA ARG A 56 13.18 33.05 14.79
C ARG A 56 12.52 33.35 13.44
N LEU A 57 13.25 33.22 12.32
CA LEU A 57 12.72 33.42 10.96
C LEU A 57 11.62 32.41 10.62
N VAL A 58 11.81 31.13 10.99
CA VAL A 58 10.82 30.07 10.82
C VAL A 58 9.59 30.34 11.67
N GLU A 59 9.75 30.60 12.99
CA GLU A 59 8.63 30.85 13.91
C GLU A 59 7.75 32.02 13.46
N ALA A 60 8.34 33.08 12.95
CA ALA A 60 7.60 34.24 12.43
C ALA A 60 6.73 33.94 11.21
N ASN A 61 7.05 32.86 10.46
CA ASN A 61 6.38 32.52 9.21
C ASN A 61 5.52 31.24 9.26
N LEU A 62 5.39 30.56 10.41
CA LEU A 62 4.57 29.34 10.58
C LEU A 62 3.12 29.55 10.17
N ARG A 63 2.54 30.72 10.43
CA ARG A 63 1.15 31.05 10.03
C ARG A 63 0.94 30.96 8.50
N PHE A 64 1.97 31.31 7.74
CA PHE A 64 1.91 31.24 6.30
C PHE A 64 1.89 29.78 5.80
N VAL A 65 2.65 28.88 6.43
CA VAL A 65 2.62 27.44 6.12
C VAL A 65 1.22 26.86 6.25
N ILE A 66 0.49 27.23 7.32
CA ILE A 66 -0.88 26.75 7.55
C ILE A 66 -1.81 27.17 6.40
N SER A 67 -1.69 28.41 5.92
CA SER A 67 -2.51 28.89 4.81
C SER A 67 -2.21 28.18 3.48
N VAL A 68 -0.93 27.80 3.28
CA VAL A 68 -0.54 27.00 2.11
C VAL A 68 -1.00 25.55 2.25
N ALA A 69 -0.79 24.92 3.42
CA ALA A 69 -1.21 23.54 3.69
C ALA A 69 -2.71 23.33 3.49
N ASN A 70 -3.54 24.30 3.91
CA ASN A 70 -5.00 24.25 3.69
C ASN A 70 -5.40 24.18 2.21
N GLN A 71 -4.59 24.71 1.28
CA GLN A 71 -4.87 24.62 -0.16
C GLN A 71 -4.64 23.20 -0.72
N TYR A 72 -3.86 22.39 -0.02
CA TYR A 72 -3.51 21.01 -0.40
C TYR A 72 -4.24 19.95 0.43
N HIS A 73 -5.21 20.36 1.27
CA HIS A 73 -5.95 19.42 2.10
C HIS A 73 -6.69 18.39 1.24
N GLN A 74 -6.42 17.12 1.49
CA GLN A 74 -7.00 15.97 0.78
C GLN A 74 -7.46 14.92 1.81
N PRO A 75 -8.47 14.08 1.47
CA PRO A 75 -8.99 13.06 2.40
C PRO A 75 -7.95 12.03 2.86
N ASN A 76 -6.89 11.85 2.08
CA ASN A 76 -5.89 10.79 2.32
C ASN A 76 -4.71 11.23 3.19
N MET A 77 -4.62 12.51 3.57
CA MET A 77 -3.52 13.02 4.40
C MET A 77 -4.05 14.06 5.38
N ASP A 78 -3.72 13.90 6.65
CA ASP A 78 -4.19 14.83 7.68
C ASP A 78 -3.53 16.20 7.55
N LEU A 79 -4.26 17.25 7.92
CA LEU A 79 -3.77 18.62 7.88
C LEU A 79 -2.53 18.82 8.77
N SER A 80 -2.44 18.11 9.90
CA SER A 80 -1.28 18.15 10.79
C SER A 80 0.00 17.68 10.10
N ASP A 81 -0.11 16.64 9.24
CA ASP A 81 1.02 16.09 8.50
C ASP A 81 1.44 17.03 7.39
N LEU A 82 0.48 17.61 6.66
CA LEU A 82 0.75 18.61 5.62
C LEU A 82 1.46 19.85 6.19
N ILE A 83 1.05 20.31 7.39
CA ILE A 83 1.70 21.43 8.09
C ILE A 83 3.12 21.04 8.48
N SER A 84 3.34 19.84 9.00
CA SER A 84 4.65 19.35 9.42
C SER A 84 5.62 19.28 8.24
N GLU A 85 5.20 18.73 7.12
CA GLU A 85 5.96 18.68 5.89
C GLU A 85 6.22 20.09 5.30
N GLY A 86 5.21 20.96 5.35
CA GLY A 86 5.35 22.36 4.98
C GLY A 86 6.38 23.09 5.82
N ASN A 87 6.45 22.82 7.14
CA ASN A 87 7.46 23.39 8.03
C ASN A 87 8.87 22.92 7.69
N ILE A 88 9.05 21.66 7.25
CA ILE A 88 10.34 21.16 6.74
C ILE A 88 10.76 21.96 5.50
N GLY A 89 9.82 22.22 4.59
CA GLY A 89 10.05 23.10 3.43
C GLY A 89 10.43 24.52 3.83
N LEU A 90 9.77 25.10 4.83
CA LEU A 90 10.08 26.43 5.36
C LEU A 90 11.49 26.50 5.98
N ILE A 91 11.92 25.47 6.69
CA ILE A 91 13.27 25.39 7.28
C ILE A 91 14.32 25.38 6.16
N LYS A 92 14.13 24.57 5.12
CA LYS A 92 15.02 24.55 3.94
C LYS A 92 15.08 25.91 3.26
N ALA A 93 13.93 26.59 3.13
CA ALA A 93 13.88 27.92 2.56
C ALA A 93 14.68 28.92 3.40
N ALA A 94 14.60 28.84 4.74
CA ALA A 94 15.34 29.73 5.65
C ALA A 94 16.86 29.53 5.57
N GLU A 95 17.34 28.33 5.25
CA GLU A 95 18.77 28.04 5.06
C GLU A 95 19.32 28.56 3.74
N LEU A 96 18.49 28.59 2.70
CA LEU A 96 18.90 28.93 1.33
C LEU A 96 18.51 30.36 0.90
N PHE A 97 17.86 31.11 1.79
CA PHE A 97 17.38 32.45 1.47
C PHE A 97 18.52 33.45 1.30
N ASP A 98 18.44 34.24 0.21
CA ASP A 98 19.40 35.29 -0.12
C ASP A 98 18.73 36.68 -0.08
N GLU A 99 19.04 37.44 0.97
CA GLU A 99 18.49 38.77 1.20
C GLU A 99 18.99 39.82 0.20
N THR A 100 20.11 39.55 -0.51
CA THR A 100 20.70 40.53 -1.46
C THR A 100 19.80 40.74 -2.67
N ARG A 101 18.90 39.81 -2.94
CA ARG A 101 17.97 39.87 -4.10
C ARG A 101 16.81 40.85 -3.90
N GLY A 102 16.61 41.40 -2.72
CA GLY A 102 15.57 42.39 -2.43
C GLY A 102 14.14 41.89 -2.40
N PHE A 103 13.91 40.56 -2.41
CA PHE A 103 12.57 39.96 -2.29
C PHE A 103 12.24 39.61 -0.84
N LYS A 104 10.95 39.64 -0.50
CA LYS A 104 10.46 39.15 0.80
C LYS A 104 10.70 37.66 0.94
N PHE A 105 11.04 37.21 2.14
CA PHE A 105 11.26 35.81 2.47
C PHE A 105 10.10 34.90 2.04
N ILE A 106 8.84 35.31 2.29
CA ILE A 106 7.63 34.56 1.96
C ILE A 106 7.56 34.23 0.44
N SER A 107 7.97 35.17 -0.43
CA SER A 107 7.91 34.98 -1.89
C SER A 107 8.86 33.87 -2.37
N TYR A 108 9.94 33.65 -1.65
CA TYR A 108 10.89 32.55 -1.89
C TYR A 108 10.42 31.26 -1.20
N ALA A 109 10.02 31.35 0.06
CA ALA A 109 9.65 30.22 0.90
C ALA A 109 8.43 29.44 0.34
N VAL A 110 7.47 30.12 -0.32
CA VAL A 110 6.29 29.48 -0.86
C VAL A 110 6.59 28.31 -1.82
N TRP A 111 7.67 28.42 -2.59
CA TRP A 111 8.07 27.38 -3.53
C TRP A 111 8.59 26.14 -2.82
N TRP A 112 9.39 26.32 -1.76
CA TRP A 112 9.90 25.24 -0.95
C TRP A 112 8.80 24.53 -0.14
N ILE A 113 7.88 25.34 0.43
CA ILE A 113 6.71 24.81 1.16
C ILE A 113 5.84 23.95 0.22
N ARG A 114 5.51 24.47 -0.96
CA ARG A 114 4.71 23.72 -1.96
C ARG A 114 5.44 22.47 -2.44
N GLN A 115 6.72 22.56 -2.68
CA GLN A 115 7.54 21.42 -3.11
C GLN A 115 7.52 20.32 -2.04
N SER A 116 7.76 20.67 -0.76
CA SER A 116 7.76 19.71 0.34
C SER A 116 6.41 19.05 0.52
N ILE A 117 5.32 19.83 0.56
CA ILE A 117 3.95 19.32 0.68
C ILE A 117 3.59 18.40 -0.50
N SER A 118 3.88 18.83 -1.73
CA SER A 118 3.63 18.02 -2.94
C SER A 118 4.39 16.69 -2.92
N SER A 119 5.67 16.73 -2.51
CA SER A 119 6.50 15.52 -2.37
C SER A 119 5.92 14.57 -1.34
N ALA A 120 5.51 15.09 -0.17
CA ALA A 120 4.91 14.30 0.90
C ALA A 120 3.58 13.65 0.49
N ILE A 121 2.72 14.37 -0.23
CA ILE A 121 1.47 13.82 -0.78
C ILE A 121 1.77 12.70 -1.77
N CYS A 122 2.79 12.87 -2.61
CA CYS A 122 3.21 11.84 -3.57
C CYS A 122 3.77 10.60 -2.88
N GLU A 123 4.50 10.77 -1.78
CA GLU A 123 5.18 9.67 -1.10
C GLU A 123 4.28 8.93 -0.11
N ASN A 124 3.47 9.67 0.64
CA ASN A 124 2.72 9.15 1.79
C ASN A 124 1.20 9.20 1.60
N GLY A 125 0.69 9.88 0.57
CA GLY A 125 -0.75 10.07 0.36
C GLY A 125 -1.51 8.82 -0.10
N ARG A 126 -0.83 7.69 -0.36
CA ARG A 126 -1.46 6.42 -0.74
C ARG A 126 -1.00 5.31 0.19
N ALA A 127 -1.93 4.42 0.60
CA ALA A 127 -1.59 3.22 1.37
C ALA A 127 -0.59 2.31 0.62
N ILE A 128 -0.74 2.21 -0.70
CA ILE A 128 0.23 1.54 -1.58
C ILE A 128 1.00 2.62 -2.34
N ARG A 129 2.29 2.76 -2.01
CA ARG A 129 3.18 3.76 -2.63
C ARG A 129 3.36 3.50 -4.12
N LEU A 130 3.22 4.54 -4.91
CA LEU A 130 3.55 4.54 -6.35
C LEU A 130 4.83 5.34 -6.60
N PRO A 131 5.69 4.93 -7.57
CA PRO A 131 6.82 5.71 -8.00
C PRO A 131 6.40 7.11 -8.52
N LEU A 132 7.22 8.14 -8.27
CA LEU A 132 6.92 9.53 -8.66
C LEU A 132 6.61 9.68 -10.16
N ASN A 133 7.32 8.91 -11.02
CA ASN A 133 7.10 8.94 -12.46
C ASN A 133 5.69 8.48 -12.84
N GLN A 134 5.20 7.40 -12.21
CA GLN A 134 3.85 6.89 -12.44
C GLN A 134 2.79 7.87 -11.92
N GLN A 135 3.05 8.50 -10.78
CA GLN A 135 2.13 9.49 -10.22
C GLN A 135 2.04 10.75 -11.08
N ALA A 136 3.16 11.19 -11.67
CA ALA A 136 3.15 12.29 -12.64
C ALA A 136 2.31 11.96 -13.88
N LEU A 137 2.37 10.71 -14.36
CA LEU A 137 1.54 10.24 -15.48
C LEU A 137 0.07 10.15 -15.07
N LEU A 138 -0.25 9.65 -13.87
CA LEU A 138 -1.63 9.64 -13.35
C LEU A 138 -2.21 11.06 -13.23
N ASN A 139 -1.41 12.04 -12.81
CA ASN A 139 -1.87 13.43 -12.78
C ASN A 139 -2.20 13.96 -14.19
N LYS A 140 -1.42 13.59 -15.22
CA LYS A 140 -1.76 13.88 -16.62
C LYS A 140 -3.06 13.20 -17.05
N TYR A 141 -3.26 11.95 -16.64
CA TYR A 141 -4.51 11.22 -16.90
C TYR A 141 -5.72 11.95 -16.30
N PHE A 142 -5.65 12.39 -15.02
CA PHE A 142 -6.75 13.14 -14.40
C PHE A 142 -7.03 14.47 -15.08
N ILE A 143 -6.00 15.17 -15.58
CA ILE A 143 -6.18 16.41 -16.35
C ILE A 143 -6.91 16.11 -17.67
N LEU A 144 -6.51 15.05 -18.36
CA LEU A 144 -7.17 14.62 -19.60
C LEU A 144 -8.62 14.18 -19.33
N MET A 145 -8.82 13.36 -18.30
CA MET A 145 -10.13 12.87 -17.88
C MET A 145 -11.10 14.02 -17.63
N ASN A 146 -10.70 15.04 -16.84
CA ASN A 146 -11.54 16.21 -16.58
C ASN A 146 -11.87 16.97 -17.87
N LYS A 147 -10.93 17.12 -18.81
CA LYS A 147 -11.17 17.77 -20.09
C LYS A 147 -12.17 16.98 -20.96
N THR A 148 -11.99 15.66 -21.04
CA THR A 148 -12.83 14.78 -21.84
C THR A 148 -14.24 14.68 -21.28
N ILE A 149 -14.39 14.57 -19.94
CA ILE A 149 -15.71 14.58 -19.27
C ILE A 149 -16.44 15.91 -19.54
N GLN A 150 -15.75 17.05 -19.46
CA GLN A 150 -16.36 18.35 -19.72
C GLN A 150 -16.79 18.53 -21.18
N LYS A 151 -16.05 17.94 -22.14
CA LYS A 151 -16.29 18.12 -23.57
C LYS A 151 -17.23 17.06 -24.13
N ASP A 152 -16.94 15.78 -23.84
CA ASP A 152 -17.54 14.63 -24.51
C ASP A 152 -18.43 13.80 -23.57
N GLN A 153 -18.52 14.15 -22.28
CA GLN A 153 -19.29 13.46 -21.22
C GLN A 153 -18.95 11.97 -21.08
N ARG A 154 -17.72 11.58 -21.42
CA ARG A 154 -17.19 10.22 -21.29
C ARG A 154 -15.78 10.22 -20.70
N GLU A 155 -15.32 9.08 -20.23
CA GLU A 155 -13.93 8.90 -19.84
C GLU A 155 -13.03 8.73 -21.07
N PRO A 156 -11.74 9.16 -20.99
CA PRO A 156 -10.77 8.95 -22.06
C PRO A 156 -10.44 7.47 -22.20
N THR A 157 -10.27 7.04 -23.45
CA THR A 157 -9.79 5.67 -23.74
C THR A 157 -8.30 5.54 -23.44
N PRO A 158 -7.78 4.30 -23.17
CA PRO A 158 -6.34 4.10 -22.99
C PRO A 158 -5.49 4.58 -24.16
N ALA A 159 -5.99 4.49 -25.39
CA ALA A 159 -5.33 4.99 -26.59
C ALA A 159 -5.21 6.53 -26.60
N GLU A 160 -6.27 7.26 -26.23
CA GLU A 160 -6.26 8.72 -26.11
C GLU A 160 -5.31 9.19 -25.01
N PHE A 161 -5.23 8.45 -23.90
CA PHE A 161 -4.29 8.75 -22.85
C PHE A 161 -2.85 8.46 -23.27
N ALA A 162 -2.61 7.37 -24.00
CA ALA A 162 -1.31 7.02 -24.53
C ALA A 162 -0.76 8.13 -25.44
N GLU A 163 -1.59 8.66 -26.34
CA GLU A 163 -1.24 9.77 -27.23
C GLU A 163 -0.99 11.08 -26.44
N PHE A 164 -1.82 11.40 -25.45
CA PHE A 164 -1.65 12.62 -24.65
C PHE A 164 -0.39 12.60 -23.77
N ALA A 165 -0.04 11.43 -23.22
CA ALA A 165 1.08 11.28 -22.28
C ALA A 165 2.39 10.88 -22.95
N ASP A 166 2.36 10.57 -24.26
CA ASP A 166 3.49 10.05 -25.07
C ASP A 166 4.06 8.73 -24.49
N ILE A 167 3.14 7.76 -24.27
CA ILE A 167 3.45 6.43 -23.74
C ILE A 167 2.79 5.36 -24.61
N THR A 168 3.20 4.09 -24.44
CA THR A 168 2.55 2.96 -25.14
C THR A 168 1.15 2.71 -24.55
N GLU A 169 0.20 2.24 -25.37
CA GLU A 169 -1.16 1.91 -24.96
C GLU A 169 -1.18 0.85 -23.84
N TYR A 170 -0.26 -0.10 -23.89
CA TYR A 170 -0.07 -1.10 -22.83
C TYR A 170 0.24 -0.45 -21.47
N ASN A 171 1.19 0.49 -21.44
CA ASN A 171 1.54 1.21 -20.23
C ASN A 171 0.39 2.10 -19.75
N ALA A 172 -0.37 2.70 -20.67
CA ALA A 172 -1.54 3.49 -20.33
C ALA A 172 -2.62 2.64 -19.64
N SER A 173 -2.94 1.48 -20.18
CA SER A 173 -3.89 0.52 -19.58
C SER A 173 -3.44 0.07 -18.19
N MET A 174 -2.17 -0.31 -18.05
CA MET A 174 -1.58 -0.71 -16.77
C MET A 174 -1.68 0.40 -15.71
N LEU A 175 -1.40 1.66 -16.09
CA LEU A 175 -1.48 2.80 -15.18
C LEU A 175 -2.92 3.09 -14.73
N ILE A 176 -3.89 2.98 -15.63
CA ILE A 176 -5.30 3.14 -15.30
C ILE A 176 -5.75 2.05 -14.33
N GLU A 177 -5.36 0.80 -14.59
CA GLU A 177 -5.65 -0.33 -13.71
C GLU A 177 -4.99 -0.18 -12.32
N GLN A 178 -3.77 0.37 -12.25
CA GLN A 178 -3.06 0.59 -10.99
C GLN A 178 -3.62 1.77 -10.15
N ASN A 179 -4.57 2.53 -10.69
CA ASN A 179 -5.17 3.65 -9.97
C ASN A 179 -6.24 3.23 -8.96
N TYR A 180 -6.01 2.13 -8.23
CA TYR A 180 -6.92 1.70 -7.17
C TYR A 180 -6.93 2.67 -6.00
N LYS A 181 -8.14 2.96 -5.50
CA LYS A 181 -8.33 3.56 -4.18
C LYS A 181 -8.56 2.42 -3.18
N THR A 182 -7.80 2.42 -2.10
CA THR A 182 -8.02 1.50 -0.99
C THR A 182 -9.29 1.91 -0.23
N LEU A 183 -10.10 0.93 0.12
CA LEU A 183 -11.26 1.09 0.99
C LEU A 183 -10.93 0.57 2.38
N SER A 184 -11.40 1.25 3.44
CA SER A 184 -11.23 0.74 4.79
C SER A 184 -12.09 -0.51 5.00
N MET A 185 -11.51 -1.57 5.56
CA MET A 185 -12.25 -2.77 5.92
C MET A 185 -13.22 -2.52 7.08
N ASP A 186 -12.93 -1.54 7.93
CA ASP A 186 -13.78 -1.16 9.06
C ASP A 186 -14.90 -0.17 8.68
N ALA A 187 -14.95 0.22 7.38
CA ALA A 187 -16.01 1.12 6.92
C ALA A 187 -17.38 0.42 7.02
N PRO A 188 -18.41 1.06 7.62
CA PRO A 188 -19.76 0.51 7.65
C PRO A 188 -20.34 0.44 6.24
N LEU A 189 -21.06 -0.65 5.95
CA LEU A 189 -21.76 -0.85 4.65
C LEU A 189 -22.90 0.15 4.43
N SER A 190 -23.63 0.47 5.48
CA SER A 190 -24.69 1.49 5.48
C SER A 190 -24.75 2.16 6.85
N GLU A 191 -25.41 3.34 6.90
CA GLU A 191 -25.56 4.12 8.15
C GLU A 191 -26.37 3.39 9.23
N ASP A 192 -27.17 2.39 8.84
CA ASP A 192 -28.10 1.66 9.72
C ASP A 192 -27.60 0.27 10.15
N THR A 193 -26.43 -0.16 9.68
CA THR A 193 -25.91 -1.51 9.99
C THR A 193 -24.55 -1.44 10.66
N ASP A 194 -24.36 -2.27 11.69
CA ASP A 194 -23.06 -2.46 12.35
C ASP A 194 -22.09 -3.35 11.53
N THR A 195 -22.53 -3.81 10.34
CA THR A 195 -21.74 -4.68 9.46
C THR A 195 -20.67 -3.87 8.74
N SER A 196 -19.42 -4.29 8.83
CA SER A 196 -18.28 -3.67 8.14
C SER A 196 -18.03 -4.32 6.76
N VAL A 197 -17.26 -3.64 5.91
CA VAL A 197 -16.80 -4.21 4.63
C VAL A 197 -15.97 -5.47 4.86
N GLY A 198 -15.21 -5.53 5.97
CA GLY A 198 -14.40 -6.68 6.36
C GLY A 198 -15.22 -7.96 6.59
N ASP A 199 -16.47 -7.82 7.09
CA ASP A 199 -17.34 -8.96 7.36
C ASP A 199 -17.84 -9.64 6.08
N LEU A 200 -17.78 -8.96 4.93
CA LEU A 200 -18.16 -9.52 3.64
C LEU A 200 -17.03 -10.30 2.96
N VAL A 201 -15.79 -10.12 3.40
CA VAL A 201 -14.63 -10.78 2.76
C VAL A 201 -14.62 -12.25 3.21
N PRO A 202 -14.83 -13.21 2.29
CA PRO A 202 -14.82 -14.62 2.64
C PRO A 202 -13.41 -15.05 3.06
N SER A 203 -13.32 -15.92 4.09
CA SER A 203 -12.06 -16.55 4.44
C SER A 203 -11.59 -17.46 3.31
N PRO A 204 -10.28 -17.48 2.97
CA PRO A 204 -9.73 -18.44 2.02
C PRO A 204 -9.78 -19.89 2.55
N TYR A 205 -9.96 -20.08 3.85
CA TYR A 205 -10.06 -21.39 4.49
C TYR A 205 -11.51 -21.84 4.57
N ARG A 206 -11.84 -22.92 3.89
CA ARG A 206 -13.11 -23.59 4.03
C ARG A 206 -13.06 -24.46 5.27
N THR A 207 -14.11 -24.43 6.09
CA THR A 207 -14.22 -25.24 7.33
C THR A 207 -14.13 -26.73 7.03
N ASP A 208 -14.58 -27.14 5.84
CA ASP A 208 -14.69 -28.54 5.41
C ASP A 208 -13.36 -29.11 4.87
N ASP A 209 -12.38 -28.25 4.53
CA ASP A 209 -11.09 -28.67 3.95
C ASP A 209 -10.32 -29.66 4.85
N SER A 210 -10.48 -29.56 6.17
CA SER A 210 -9.88 -30.51 7.11
C SER A 210 -10.54 -31.87 7.09
N LEU A 211 -11.87 -31.90 6.98
CA LEU A 211 -12.66 -33.13 6.89
C LEU A 211 -12.44 -33.82 5.54
N ASP A 212 -12.39 -33.05 4.46
CA ASP A 212 -12.11 -33.57 3.11
C ASP A 212 -10.71 -34.19 3.04
N LYS A 213 -9.70 -33.57 3.65
CA LYS A 213 -8.34 -34.12 3.76
C LYS A 213 -8.30 -35.41 4.57
N GLU A 214 -9.00 -35.45 5.71
CA GLU A 214 -9.06 -36.64 6.56
C GLU A 214 -9.76 -37.79 5.84
N SER A 215 -10.89 -37.50 5.18
CA SER A 215 -11.62 -38.47 4.36
C SER A 215 -10.77 -39.01 3.21
N LEU A 216 -10.05 -38.12 2.50
CA LEU A 216 -9.10 -38.50 1.45
C LEU A 216 -7.98 -39.42 2.00
N HIS A 217 -7.41 -39.10 3.18
CA HIS A 217 -6.39 -39.94 3.79
C HIS A 217 -6.92 -41.34 4.15
N GLN A 218 -8.14 -41.43 4.66
CA GLN A 218 -8.80 -42.71 4.98
C GLN A 218 -9.05 -43.53 3.72
N ASP A 219 -9.56 -42.90 2.65
CA ASP A 219 -9.82 -43.57 1.38
C ASP A 219 -8.52 -44.03 0.69
N ILE A 220 -7.45 -43.24 0.71
CA ILE A 220 -6.14 -43.64 0.23
C ILE A 220 -5.64 -44.86 1.01
N ALA A 221 -5.69 -44.82 2.34
CA ALA A 221 -5.26 -45.95 3.18
C ALA A 221 -6.05 -47.22 2.91
N ALA A 222 -7.37 -47.11 2.76
CA ALA A 222 -8.25 -48.25 2.44
C ALA A 222 -7.90 -48.84 1.06
N ILE A 223 -7.70 -48.02 0.04
CA ILE A 223 -7.34 -48.45 -1.31
C ILE A 223 -5.96 -49.15 -1.33
N LEU A 224 -4.95 -48.55 -0.69
CA LEU A 224 -3.62 -49.14 -0.61
C LEU A 224 -3.61 -50.48 0.14
N ASN A 225 -4.40 -50.61 1.21
CA ASN A 225 -4.52 -51.82 1.97
C ASN A 225 -5.17 -52.96 1.18
N HIS A 226 -6.15 -52.65 0.30
CA HIS A 226 -6.87 -53.64 -0.47
C HIS A 226 -6.20 -54.09 -1.76
N ILE A 227 -5.38 -53.24 -2.37
CA ILE A 227 -4.85 -53.48 -3.73
C ILE A 227 -3.39 -53.93 -3.69
N LEU A 228 -2.60 -53.45 -2.73
CA LEU A 228 -1.15 -53.67 -2.68
C LEU A 228 -0.74 -54.69 -1.61
N THR A 229 0.35 -55.39 -1.89
CA THR A 229 1.03 -56.22 -0.85
C THR A 229 1.65 -55.34 0.21
N ALA A 230 1.91 -55.85 1.40
CA ALA A 230 2.49 -55.10 2.53
C ALA A 230 3.79 -54.38 2.12
N LYS A 231 4.66 -55.04 1.33
CA LYS A 231 5.91 -54.44 0.85
C LYS A 231 5.71 -53.34 -0.19
N GLU A 232 4.84 -53.55 -1.17
CA GLU A 232 4.51 -52.54 -2.19
C GLU A 232 3.87 -51.31 -1.58
N ARG A 233 2.98 -51.51 -0.61
CA ARG A 233 2.30 -50.42 0.13
C ARG A 233 3.31 -49.56 0.89
N GLU A 234 4.22 -50.15 1.64
CA GLU A 234 5.18 -49.41 2.46
C GLU A 234 6.16 -48.61 1.58
N ILE A 235 6.60 -49.18 0.44
CA ILE A 235 7.37 -48.45 -0.56
C ILE A 235 6.64 -47.24 -1.10
N ILE A 236 5.33 -47.35 -1.37
CA ILE A 236 4.50 -46.23 -1.84
C ILE A 236 4.36 -45.17 -0.73
N LEU A 237 4.01 -45.57 0.50
CA LEU A 237 3.85 -44.63 1.62
C LEU A 237 5.11 -43.81 1.85
N ARG A 238 6.29 -44.42 1.91
CA ARG A 238 7.57 -43.75 2.09
C ARG A 238 7.98 -42.90 0.88
N SER A 239 7.72 -43.39 -0.32
CA SER A 239 8.10 -42.66 -1.57
C SER A 239 7.27 -41.40 -1.81
N PHE A 240 6.06 -41.31 -1.28
CA PHE A 240 5.16 -40.15 -1.41
C PHE A 240 4.93 -39.41 -0.09
N GLY A 241 5.56 -39.82 1.00
CA GLY A 241 5.41 -39.15 2.29
C GLY A 241 4.00 -39.24 2.87
N ILE A 242 3.26 -40.32 2.59
CA ILE A 242 1.89 -40.49 3.09
C ILE A 242 1.94 -41.02 4.53
N GLY A 243 1.67 -40.13 5.51
CA GLY A 243 1.77 -40.45 6.93
C GLY A 243 3.18 -40.56 7.50
N CYS A 244 4.21 -40.36 6.68
CA CYS A 244 5.62 -40.33 7.06
C CYS A 244 6.39 -39.30 6.25
N LYS A 245 7.64 -39.05 6.57
CA LYS A 245 8.51 -38.19 5.76
C LYS A 245 8.80 -38.86 4.41
N GLU A 246 8.79 -38.08 3.32
CA GLU A 246 9.19 -38.57 2.01
C GLU A 246 10.65 -39.00 2.01
N GLU A 247 10.93 -40.21 1.52
CA GLU A 247 12.24 -40.83 1.45
C GLU A 247 12.66 -41.06 0.00
N GLY A 248 13.96 -40.89 -0.26
CA GLY A 248 14.53 -41.15 -1.59
C GLY A 248 14.53 -42.65 -1.92
N LEU A 249 14.50 -42.99 -3.21
CA LEU A 249 14.49 -44.40 -3.65
C LEU A 249 15.73 -45.18 -3.18
N GLU A 250 16.85 -44.52 -2.91
CA GLU A 250 18.06 -45.10 -2.36
C GLU A 250 17.93 -45.46 -0.87
N GLU A 251 17.33 -44.55 -0.11
CA GLU A 251 17.09 -44.73 1.34
C GLU A 251 16.07 -45.87 1.57
N ILE A 252 15.02 -45.88 0.77
CA ILE A 252 14.02 -46.98 0.77
C ILE A 252 14.73 -48.31 0.40
N GLY A 253 15.63 -48.28 -0.62
CA GLY A 253 16.37 -49.44 -1.05
C GLY A 253 17.23 -50.01 0.08
N LEU A 254 17.93 -49.16 0.83
CA LEU A 254 18.75 -49.55 1.99
C LEU A 254 17.87 -50.17 3.10
N ALA A 255 16.71 -49.59 3.39
CA ALA A 255 15.80 -50.09 4.43
C ALA A 255 15.22 -51.49 4.12
N PHE A 256 15.00 -51.80 2.82
CA PHE A 256 14.43 -53.06 2.37
C PHE A 256 15.47 -54.09 1.84
N GLY A 257 16.76 -53.75 1.81
CA GLY A 257 17.79 -54.56 1.22
C GLY A 257 17.66 -54.76 -0.30
N LEU A 258 17.15 -53.73 -1.00
CA LEU A 258 16.88 -53.73 -2.45
C LEU A 258 17.75 -52.68 -3.16
N SER A 259 18.03 -52.92 -4.45
CA SER A 259 18.66 -51.90 -5.27
C SER A 259 17.66 -50.75 -5.61
N ARG A 260 18.15 -49.53 -5.80
CA ARG A 260 17.38 -48.36 -6.21
C ARG A 260 16.47 -48.67 -7.40
N GLU A 261 17.00 -49.34 -8.41
CA GLU A 261 16.23 -49.70 -9.63
C GLU A 261 15.12 -50.69 -9.31
N ARG A 262 15.35 -51.63 -8.39
CA ARG A 262 14.30 -52.57 -7.94
C ARG A 262 13.18 -51.89 -7.20
N VAL A 263 13.46 -50.91 -6.35
CA VAL A 263 12.45 -50.08 -5.68
C VAL A 263 11.65 -49.30 -6.71
N ARG A 264 12.31 -48.71 -7.73
CA ARG A 264 11.65 -48.01 -8.82
C ARG A 264 10.65 -48.90 -9.58
N GLN A 265 11.08 -50.15 -9.93
CA GLN A 265 10.23 -51.13 -10.60
C GLN A 265 9.02 -51.52 -9.76
N ILE A 266 9.18 -51.73 -8.44
CA ILE A 266 8.09 -52.05 -7.52
C ILE A 266 7.12 -50.88 -7.44
N ARG A 267 7.63 -49.66 -7.28
CA ARG A 267 6.79 -48.45 -7.27
C ARG A 267 5.96 -48.30 -8.54
N GLU A 268 6.58 -48.43 -9.73
CA GLU A 268 5.86 -48.34 -11.00
C GLU A 268 4.81 -49.43 -11.16
N LYS A 269 5.17 -50.65 -10.77
CA LYS A 269 4.22 -51.77 -10.80
C LYS A 269 3.01 -51.51 -9.88
N ALA A 270 3.26 -51.04 -8.67
CA ALA A 270 2.24 -50.71 -7.68
C ALA A 270 1.30 -49.59 -8.24
N LEU A 271 1.86 -48.53 -8.79
CA LEU A 271 1.07 -47.44 -9.42
C LEU A 271 0.24 -47.93 -10.60
N ARG A 272 0.76 -48.81 -11.43
CA ARG A 272 0.00 -49.42 -12.54
C ARG A 272 -1.16 -50.29 -12.03
N THR A 273 -0.94 -51.02 -10.95
CA THR A 273 -1.98 -51.83 -10.29
C THR A 273 -3.08 -50.98 -9.72
N ILE A 274 -2.72 -49.87 -9.04
CA ILE A 274 -3.67 -48.88 -8.52
C ILE A 274 -4.49 -48.29 -9.69
N ARG A 275 -3.85 -47.82 -10.75
CA ARG A 275 -4.52 -47.21 -11.94
C ARG A 275 -5.53 -48.13 -12.63
N ARG A 276 -5.29 -49.45 -12.62
CA ARG A 276 -6.20 -50.43 -13.22
C ARG A 276 -7.37 -50.80 -12.31
N SER A 277 -7.37 -50.38 -11.06
CA SER A 277 -8.40 -50.74 -10.10
C SER A 277 -9.63 -49.87 -10.26
N ASN A 278 -10.82 -50.47 -10.27
CA ASN A 278 -12.12 -49.79 -10.32
C ASN A 278 -12.39 -48.91 -9.06
N LYS A 279 -11.56 -49.05 -8.02
CA LYS A 279 -11.73 -48.28 -6.77
C LYS A 279 -11.16 -46.85 -6.88
N ILE A 280 -10.42 -46.51 -7.95
CA ILE A 280 -9.92 -45.15 -8.21
C ILE A 280 -11.05 -44.13 -8.37
N GLY A 281 -12.24 -44.54 -8.82
CA GLY A 281 -13.38 -43.62 -8.99
C GLY A 281 -13.77 -42.85 -7.72
N ARG A 282 -13.45 -43.38 -6.54
CA ARG A 282 -13.66 -42.67 -5.27
C ARG A 282 -12.68 -41.50 -5.10
N LEU A 283 -11.42 -41.65 -5.53
CA LEU A 283 -10.42 -40.59 -5.44
C LEU A 283 -10.67 -39.46 -6.43
N ALA A 284 -11.38 -39.72 -7.54
CA ALA A 284 -11.76 -38.71 -8.51
C ALA A 284 -12.73 -37.65 -7.96
N GLN A 285 -13.38 -37.92 -6.83
CA GLN A 285 -14.27 -36.98 -6.17
C GLN A 285 -13.53 -35.85 -5.43
N TYR A 286 -12.24 -36.03 -5.19
CA TYR A 286 -11.39 -35.07 -4.46
C TYR A 286 -10.54 -34.19 -5.42
N ILE A 287 -10.64 -34.39 -6.73
CA ILE A 287 -9.95 -33.62 -7.76
C ILE A 287 -10.91 -32.62 -8.39
#